data_d5b0641523cc4437bd858003a8ce78d0
#
_entry.id   d5b0641523cc4437bd858003a8ce78d0
#
_cell.length_a   1.000
_cell.length_b   1.000
_cell.length_c   1.000
_cell.angle_alpha   90.00
_cell.angle_beta   90.00
_cell.angle_gamma   90.00
#
_symmetry.space_group_name_H-M   'P 1'
#
loop_
_entity.id
_entity.type
_entity.pdbx_description
1 polymer ?
#
loop_
_entity_poly.entity_id
_entity_poly.type
_entity_poly.pdbx_seq_one_letter_code
_entity_poly.pdbx_strand_id
1 'polypeptide(L)'
;TLGLAVTLTSATAFAMTVQEAKNLADTFVPADAKYSKLMRLDNEIEFYYYTPAYRYEVEFDTKKEMVKGLAIERIAPIQYKDTKISQDDAIAILKEHYPDAQLKAIYQYKESGNDIYEMDFLLDNCHGEMDVLASDGTILDIDLDY
;
A
#
# COMPACT_ATOMS: atom_id res chain seq x y z
N THR A 1 -26.01 30.85 48.44
CA THR A 1 -25.59 30.63 47.04
C THR A 1 -24.42 29.66 47.01
N LEU A 2 -24.72 28.37 46.71
CA LEU A 2 -23.71 27.36 46.44
C LEU A 2 -23.30 27.51 44.99
N GLY A 3 -22.03 27.86 44.74
CA GLY A 3 -21.45 27.82 43.42
C GLY A 3 -21.00 26.38 43.06
N LEU A 4 -21.65 25.79 42.08
CA LEU A 4 -21.25 24.49 41.50
C LEU A 4 -20.06 24.73 40.57
N ALA A 5 -18.85 24.33 40.98
CA ALA A 5 -17.69 24.33 40.14
C ALA A 5 -17.78 23.08 39.21
N VAL A 6 -18.11 23.30 37.94
CA VAL A 6 -18.03 22.28 36.92
C VAL A 6 -16.56 22.17 36.53
N THR A 7 -15.86 21.15 37.01
CA THR A 7 -14.55 20.75 36.50
C THR A 7 -14.76 20.10 35.15
N LEU A 8 -14.48 20.85 34.09
CA LEU A 8 -14.26 20.27 32.75
C LEU A 8 -12.98 19.43 32.81
N THR A 9 -13.13 18.13 33.01
CA THR A 9 -12.06 17.18 32.67
C THR A 9 -11.93 17.17 31.16
N SER A 10 -10.93 17.87 30.63
CA SER A 10 -10.50 17.70 29.28
C SER A 10 -10.10 16.24 29.13
N ALA A 11 -10.91 15.47 28.43
CA ALA A 11 -10.48 14.15 27.91
C ALA A 11 -9.28 14.43 27.00
N THR A 12 -8.07 14.15 27.48
CA THR A 12 -6.90 14.04 26.62
C THR A 12 -7.17 12.87 25.71
N ALA A 13 -7.47 13.14 24.46
CA ALA A 13 -7.44 12.11 23.43
C ALA A 13 -6.04 11.49 23.50
N PHE A 14 -5.94 10.24 23.91
CA PHE A 14 -4.69 9.51 23.90
C PHE A 14 -4.32 9.31 22.43
N ALA A 15 -3.31 10.02 21.97
CA ALA A 15 -2.74 9.76 20.65
C ALA A 15 -2.26 8.30 20.60
N MET A 16 -2.59 7.61 19.50
CA MET A 16 -2.17 6.23 19.24
C MET A 16 -0.65 6.09 19.41
N THR A 17 -0.23 5.07 20.12
CA THR A 17 1.19 4.78 20.31
C THR A 17 1.80 4.24 19.01
N VAL A 18 3.13 4.35 18.85
CA VAL A 18 3.85 3.75 17.72
C VAL A 18 3.62 2.23 17.63
N GLN A 19 3.48 1.56 18.78
CA GLN A 19 3.22 0.12 18.78
C GLN A 19 1.82 -0.21 18.29
N GLU A 20 0.81 0.59 18.62
CA GLU A 20 -0.55 0.43 18.11
C GLU A 20 -0.61 0.72 16.60
N ALA A 21 0.05 1.79 16.13
CA ALA A 21 0.20 2.08 14.71
C ALA A 21 0.90 0.93 13.96
N LYS A 22 1.97 0.36 14.54
CA LYS A 22 2.65 -0.79 13.96
C LYS A 22 1.74 -2.02 13.92
N ASN A 23 0.99 -2.31 14.96
CA ASN A 23 0.05 -3.44 14.98
C ASN A 23 -1.02 -3.29 13.89
N LEU A 24 -1.45 -2.07 13.60
CA LEU A 24 -2.36 -1.79 12.49
C LEU A 24 -1.63 -2.00 11.15
N ALA A 25 -0.42 -1.47 10.97
CA ALA A 25 0.38 -1.66 9.76
C ALA A 25 0.65 -3.15 9.46
N ASP A 26 0.87 -3.97 10.48
CA ASP A 26 1.08 -5.42 10.35
C ASP A 26 -0.12 -6.13 9.66
N THR A 27 -1.32 -5.56 9.68
CA THR A 27 -2.50 -6.12 9.02
C THR A 27 -2.55 -5.86 7.51
N PHE A 28 -1.71 -4.96 7.00
CA PHE A 28 -1.64 -4.58 5.58
C PHE A 28 -0.58 -5.35 4.79
N VAL A 29 0.24 -6.16 5.47
CA VAL A 29 1.33 -6.91 4.86
C VAL A 29 1.14 -8.42 5.04
N PRO A 30 1.73 -9.26 4.16
CA PRO A 30 1.69 -10.71 4.32
C PRO A 30 2.28 -11.18 5.65
N ALA A 31 1.76 -12.27 6.20
CA ALA A 31 2.19 -12.81 7.50
C ALA A 31 3.67 -13.24 7.54
N ASP A 32 4.27 -13.53 6.38
CA ASP A 32 5.70 -13.88 6.25
C ASP A 32 6.59 -12.67 6.01
N ALA A 33 6.01 -11.47 5.82
CA ALA A 33 6.77 -10.24 5.68
C ALA A 33 7.47 -9.88 7.00
N LYS A 34 8.75 -9.57 6.91
CA LYS A 34 9.58 -9.25 8.07
C LYS A 34 9.69 -7.75 8.24
N TYR A 35 9.27 -7.25 9.39
CA TYR A 35 9.49 -5.86 9.79
C TYR A 35 11.01 -5.55 9.80
N SER A 36 11.37 -4.40 9.26
CA SER A 36 12.76 -3.94 9.17
C SER A 36 13.01 -2.68 10.00
N LYS A 37 12.28 -1.62 9.69
CA LYS A 37 12.47 -0.30 10.31
C LYS A 37 11.19 0.52 10.27
N LEU A 38 11.19 1.63 11.01
CA LEU A 38 10.25 2.74 10.82
C LEU A 38 11.02 4.01 10.49
N MET A 39 10.38 4.91 9.76
CA MET A 39 10.80 6.31 9.61
C MET A 39 9.71 7.22 10.15
N ARG A 40 10.10 8.37 10.69
CA ARG A 40 9.17 9.40 11.16
C ARG A 40 9.38 10.66 10.34
N LEU A 41 8.28 11.15 9.79
CA LEU A 41 8.19 12.42 9.09
C LEU A 41 7.09 13.21 9.80
N ASP A 42 7.27 14.45 10.09
CA ASP A 42 6.33 15.36 10.79
C ASP A 42 5.05 14.70 11.39
N ASN A 43 4.04 14.43 10.56
CA ASN A 43 2.75 13.85 10.94
C ASN A 43 2.54 12.42 10.41
N GLU A 44 3.62 11.72 10.08
CA GLU A 44 3.59 10.46 9.38
C GLU A 44 4.61 9.49 9.95
N ILE A 45 4.25 8.22 9.94
CA ILE A 45 5.16 7.12 10.25
C ILE A 45 5.09 6.13 9.10
N GLU A 46 6.24 5.82 8.52
CA GLU A 46 6.39 4.79 7.50
C GLU A 46 6.95 3.52 8.15
N PHE A 47 6.28 2.39 7.95
CA PHE A 47 6.71 1.08 8.41
C PHE A 47 7.18 0.25 7.22
N TYR A 48 8.42 -0.24 7.28
CA TYR A 48 9.03 -1.02 6.21
C TYR A 48 9.09 -2.49 6.55
N TYR A 49 8.63 -3.32 5.60
CA TYR A 49 8.65 -4.78 5.69
C TYR A 49 9.23 -5.37 4.40
N TYR A 50 9.72 -6.60 4.50
CA TYR A 50 10.35 -7.30 3.38
C TYR A 50 9.95 -8.77 3.34
N THR A 51 9.66 -9.25 2.13
CA THR A 51 9.73 -10.66 1.76
C THR A 51 10.95 -10.87 0.84
N PRO A 52 11.29 -12.10 0.43
CA PRO A 52 12.34 -12.32 -0.56
C PRO A 52 12.09 -11.64 -1.91
N ALA A 53 10.83 -11.35 -2.25
CA ALA A 53 10.44 -10.80 -3.55
C ALA A 53 10.06 -9.32 -3.52
N TYR A 54 9.54 -8.82 -2.41
CA TYR A 54 8.94 -7.49 -2.33
C TYR A 54 9.35 -6.72 -1.08
N ARG A 55 9.43 -5.40 -1.21
CA ARG A 55 9.41 -4.42 -0.15
C ARG A 55 7.97 -3.92 0.01
N TYR A 56 7.55 -3.72 1.25
CA TYR A 56 6.28 -3.12 1.62
C TYR A 56 6.57 -1.87 2.45
N GLU A 57 5.88 -0.80 2.15
CA GLU A 57 5.91 0.46 2.89
C GLU A 57 4.47 0.82 3.27
N VAL A 58 4.20 0.82 4.57
CA VAL A 58 2.89 1.20 5.11
C VAL A 58 3.01 2.58 5.70
N GLU A 59 2.30 3.54 5.11
CA GLU A 59 2.24 4.92 5.55
C GLU A 59 1.10 5.15 6.54
N PHE A 60 1.43 5.67 7.70
CA PHE A 60 0.48 5.94 8.77
C PHE A 60 0.37 7.43 9.08
N ASP A 61 -0.83 8.01 8.98
CA ASP A 61 -1.12 9.40 9.38
C ASP A 61 -1.34 9.46 10.90
N THR A 62 -0.42 10.12 11.63
CA THR A 62 -0.47 10.22 13.09
C THR A 62 -1.57 11.15 13.62
N LYS A 63 -2.08 12.07 12.78
CA LYS A 63 -3.17 12.97 13.15
C LYS A 63 -4.53 12.32 12.98
N LYS A 64 -4.70 11.55 11.91
CA LYS A 64 -5.95 10.83 11.63
C LYS A 64 -5.98 9.45 12.28
N GLU A 65 -4.84 8.98 12.80
CA GLU A 65 -4.65 7.66 13.42
C GLU A 65 -5.08 6.51 12.50
N MET A 66 -4.71 6.58 11.22
CA MET A 66 -5.05 5.59 10.20
C MET A 66 -3.91 5.36 9.21
N VAL A 67 -3.93 4.20 8.56
CA VAL A 67 -3.09 3.96 7.39
C VAL A 67 -3.63 4.83 6.25
N LYS A 68 -2.73 5.58 5.62
CA LYS A 68 -3.05 6.46 4.49
C LYS A 68 -2.56 5.91 3.15
N GLY A 69 -1.57 4.99 3.18
CA GLY A 69 -1.00 4.42 1.97
C GLY A 69 -0.31 3.08 2.21
N LEU A 70 -0.22 2.30 1.14
CA LEU A 70 0.57 1.08 1.05
C LEU A 70 1.28 1.05 -0.28
N ALA A 71 2.62 1.04 -0.28
CA ALA A 71 3.42 0.78 -1.47
C ALA A 71 4.04 -0.63 -1.38
N ILE A 72 3.96 -1.38 -2.48
CA ILE A 72 4.55 -2.71 -2.64
C ILE A 72 5.46 -2.68 -3.86
N GLU A 73 6.75 -2.81 -3.66
CA GLU A 73 7.75 -2.75 -4.72
C GLU A 73 8.49 -4.08 -4.85
N ARG A 74 8.64 -4.56 -6.06
CA ARG A 74 9.44 -5.75 -6.34
C ARG A 74 10.92 -5.46 -6.16
N ILE A 75 11.58 -6.26 -5.31
CA ILE A 75 13.03 -6.19 -5.08
C ILE A 75 13.78 -7.41 -5.63
N ALA A 76 13.07 -8.51 -5.94
CA ALA A 76 13.69 -9.67 -6.58
C ALA A 76 14.03 -9.37 -8.04
N PRO A 77 15.15 -9.92 -8.56
CA PRO A 77 15.51 -9.77 -9.97
C PRO A 77 14.39 -10.20 -10.91
N ILE A 78 14.20 -9.44 -11.98
CA ILE A 78 13.26 -9.77 -13.05
C ILE A 78 13.92 -10.78 -13.98
N GLN A 79 13.22 -11.88 -14.26
CA GLN A 79 13.63 -12.85 -15.29
C GLN A 79 12.87 -12.55 -16.57
N TYR A 80 13.58 -12.08 -17.58
CA TYR A 80 12.98 -11.79 -18.89
C TYR A 80 12.56 -13.07 -19.61
N LYS A 81 11.36 -13.03 -20.19
CA LYS A 81 10.83 -14.09 -21.06
C LYS A 81 10.42 -13.46 -22.39
N ASP A 82 10.59 -14.19 -23.48
CA ASP A 82 10.17 -13.77 -24.84
C ASP A 82 8.64 -13.93 -25.05
N THR A 83 7.89 -14.12 -23.97
CA THR A 83 6.42 -14.17 -23.98
C THR A 83 5.85 -12.77 -23.80
N LYS A 84 4.62 -12.58 -24.24
CA LYS A 84 3.87 -11.35 -23.98
C LYS A 84 2.44 -11.71 -23.58
N ILE A 85 2.01 -11.24 -22.42
CA ILE A 85 0.61 -11.33 -21.99
C ILE A 85 -0.22 -10.25 -22.69
N SER A 86 -1.53 -10.47 -22.78
CA SER A 86 -2.50 -9.47 -23.26
C SER A 86 -2.88 -8.49 -22.15
N GLN A 87 -3.55 -7.39 -22.53
CA GLN A 87 -4.19 -6.50 -21.54
C GLN A 87 -5.23 -7.22 -20.70
N ASP A 88 -5.99 -8.14 -21.30
CA ASP A 88 -7.00 -8.93 -20.56
C ASP A 88 -6.35 -9.83 -19.52
N ASP A 89 -5.18 -10.40 -19.81
CA ASP A 89 -4.39 -11.18 -18.82
C ASP A 89 -3.91 -10.27 -17.67
N ALA A 90 -3.43 -9.05 -17.98
CA ALA A 90 -3.03 -8.08 -16.96
C ALA A 90 -4.22 -7.69 -16.06
N ILE A 91 -5.40 -7.44 -16.64
CA ILE A 91 -6.64 -7.17 -15.88
C ILE A 91 -7.03 -8.38 -15.02
N ALA A 92 -6.85 -9.60 -15.52
CA ALA A 92 -7.11 -10.81 -14.73
C ALA A 92 -6.18 -10.90 -13.51
N ILE A 93 -4.90 -10.52 -13.64
CA ILE A 93 -3.95 -10.44 -12.52
C ILE A 93 -4.42 -9.42 -11.47
N LEU A 94 -4.84 -8.22 -11.90
CA LEU A 94 -5.42 -7.23 -10.99
C LEU A 94 -6.62 -7.80 -10.23
N LYS A 95 -7.53 -8.48 -10.93
CA LYS A 95 -8.74 -9.07 -10.33
C LYS A 95 -8.46 -10.25 -9.42
N GLU A 96 -7.38 -10.99 -9.65
CA GLU A 96 -6.94 -12.05 -8.75
C GLU A 96 -6.47 -11.50 -7.40
N HIS A 97 -5.74 -10.37 -7.41
CA HIS A 97 -5.25 -9.72 -6.20
C HIS A 97 -6.32 -8.87 -5.50
N TYR A 98 -7.12 -8.17 -6.29
CA TYR A 98 -8.17 -7.25 -5.83
C TYR A 98 -9.49 -7.55 -6.57
N PRO A 99 -10.26 -8.57 -6.14
CA PRO A 99 -11.48 -9.01 -6.84
C PRO A 99 -12.51 -7.88 -7.05
N ASP A 100 -12.60 -6.96 -6.08
CA ASP A 100 -13.55 -5.84 -6.10
C ASP A 100 -13.00 -4.58 -6.79
N ALA A 101 -11.75 -4.61 -7.28
CA ALA A 101 -11.14 -3.47 -7.97
C ALA A 101 -11.97 -3.05 -9.18
N GLN A 102 -12.26 -1.75 -9.28
CA GLN A 102 -12.89 -1.13 -10.44
C GLN A 102 -11.81 -0.50 -11.31
N LEU A 103 -11.41 -1.18 -12.39
CA LEU A 103 -10.44 -0.64 -13.34
C LEU A 103 -10.94 0.69 -13.92
N LYS A 104 -10.10 1.72 -13.89
CA LYS A 104 -10.36 3.06 -14.46
C LYS A 104 -9.63 3.28 -15.77
N ALA A 105 -8.36 2.88 -15.81
CA ALA A 105 -7.52 2.98 -16.99
C ALA A 105 -6.50 1.84 -17.02
N ILE A 106 -6.01 1.54 -18.23
CA ILE A 106 -4.85 0.68 -18.44
C ILE A 106 -3.98 1.32 -19.52
N TYR A 107 -2.70 1.45 -19.23
CA TYR A 107 -1.70 2.00 -20.11
C TYR A 107 -0.65 0.95 -20.41
N GLN A 108 0.05 1.11 -21.54
CA GLN A 108 1.26 0.34 -21.84
C GLN A 108 2.39 1.32 -22.12
N TYR A 109 3.49 1.17 -21.40
CA TYR A 109 4.68 1.98 -21.59
C TYR A 109 5.95 1.13 -21.54
N LYS A 110 7.12 1.77 -21.79
CA LYS A 110 8.43 1.11 -21.68
C LYS A 110 9.25 1.76 -20.59
N GLU A 111 9.77 0.93 -19.70
CA GLU A 111 10.76 1.33 -18.74
C GLU A 111 11.95 0.37 -18.76
N SER A 112 13.17 0.94 -18.83
CA SER A 112 14.42 0.16 -18.85
C SER A 112 14.46 -0.96 -19.92
N GLY A 113 13.73 -0.75 -21.06
CA GLY A 113 13.64 -1.70 -22.16
C GLY A 113 12.51 -2.73 -22.05
N ASN A 114 11.74 -2.71 -20.95
CA ASN A 114 10.62 -3.61 -20.70
C ASN A 114 9.29 -2.95 -21.04
N ASP A 115 8.37 -3.71 -21.64
CA ASP A 115 6.97 -3.30 -21.75
C ASP A 115 6.28 -3.59 -20.42
N ILE A 116 5.57 -2.57 -19.91
CA ILE A 116 4.82 -2.60 -18.64
C ILE A 116 3.37 -2.23 -18.92
N TYR A 117 2.43 -2.92 -18.26
CA TYR A 117 1.05 -2.48 -18.12
C TYR A 117 0.87 -1.82 -16.76
N GLU A 118 0.46 -0.54 -16.77
CA GLU A 118 0.04 0.23 -15.61
C GLU A 118 -1.48 0.27 -15.56
N MET A 119 -2.06 -0.05 -14.43
CA MET A 119 -3.50 -0.12 -14.24
C MET A 119 -3.94 0.76 -13.08
N ASP A 120 -4.72 1.82 -13.39
CA ASP A 120 -5.42 2.63 -12.39
C ASP A 120 -6.73 1.97 -12.00
N PHE A 121 -7.01 1.88 -10.70
CA PHE A 121 -8.24 1.28 -10.20
C PHE A 121 -8.74 1.91 -8.90
N LEU A 122 -9.99 1.62 -8.55
CA LEU A 122 -10.59 1.99 -7.27
C LEU A 122 -10.98 0.72 -6.49
N LEU A 123 -10.73 0.75 -5.18
CA LEU A 123 -11.20 -0.20 -4.19
C LEU A 123 -11.95 0.57 -3.11
N ASP A 124 -13.27 0.45 -3.02
CA ASP A 124 -14.10 1.20 -2.08
C ASP A 124 -13.70 2.69 -1.98
N ASN A 125 -12.90 3.04 -0.95
CA ASN A 125 -12.42 4.42 -0.70
C ASN A 125 -10.90 4.58 -0.99
N CYS A 126 -10.28 3.60 -1.65
CA CYS A 126 -8.86 3.59 -1.95
C CYS A 126 -8.64 3.75 -3.46
N HIS A 127 -7.76 4.67 -3.84
CA HIS A 127 -7.21 4.75 -5.19
C HIS A 127 -6.00 3.84 -5.29
N GLY A 128 -5.92 3.01 -6.34
CA GLY A 128 -4.81 2.09 -6.54
C GLY A 128 -4.20 2.20 -7.92
N GLU A 129 -2.89 1.91 -7.98
CA GLU A 129 -2.12 1.72 -9.20
C GLU A 129 -1.40 0.38 -9.12
N MET A 130 -1.35 -0.36 -10.21
CA MET A 130 -0.61 -1.62 -10.30
C MET A 130 0.15 -1.69 -11.61
N ASP A 131 1.46 -1.95 -11.49
CA ASP A 131 2.35 -2.21 -12.59
C ASP A 131 2.65 -3.70 -12.74
N VAL A 132 2.46 -4.21 -13.95
CA VAL A 132 2.83 -5.59 -14.29
C VAL A 132 3.72 -5.65 -15.52
N LEU A 133 4.71 -6.52 -15.47
CA LEU A 133 5.60 -6.78 -16.59
C LEU A 133 4.82 -7.48 -17.72
N ALA A 134 4.82 -6.90 -18.93
CA ALA A 134 4.07 -7.44 -20.06
C ALA A 134 4.63 -8.77 -20.59
N SER A 135 5.87 -9.14 -20.26
CA SER A 135 6.46 -10.40 -20.71
C SER A 135 5.88 -11.63 -20.03
N ASP A 136 5.43 -11.52 -18.76
CA ASP A 136 4.97 -12.70 -18.01
C ASP A 136 3.95 -12.41 -16.91
N GLY A 137 3.52 -11.16 -16.75
CA GLY A 137 2.56 -10.75 -15.72
C GLY A 137 3.14 -10.63 -14.31
N THR A 138 4.47 -10.61 -14.18
CA THR A 138 5.11 -10.34 -12.88
C THR A 138 4.70 -8.96 -12.39
N ILE A 139 4.15 -8.88 -11.17
CA ILE A 139 3.83 -7.61 -10.52
C ILE A 139 5.13 -6.93 -10.14
N LEU A 140 5.28 -5.67 -10.56
CA LEU A 140 6.45 -4.84 -10.31
C LEU A 140 6.22 -3.92 -9.12
N ASP A 141 5.04 -3.28 -9.11
CA ASP A 141 4.68 -2.28 -8.13
C ASP A 141 3.17 -2.27 -7.88
N ILE A 142 2.77 -1.89 -6.67
CA ILE A 142 1.38 -1.59 -6.31
C ILE A 142 1.41 -0.43 -5.32
N ASP A 143 0.67 0.63 -5.64
CA ASP A 143 0.42 1.75 -4.75
C ASP A 143 -1.05 1.85 -4.41
N LEU A 144 -1.38 2.00 -3.12
CA LEU A 144 -2.72 2.19 -2.60
C LEU A 144 -2.77 3.43 -1.72
N ASP A 145 -3.64 4.40 -2.08
CA ASP A 145 -3.94 5.63 -1.33
C ASP A 145 -5.33 5.53 -0.71
N TYR A 146 -5.42 5.57 0.64
CA TYR A 146 -6.64 5.45 1.45
C TYR A 146 -7.26 6.79 1.85
#